data_e0285bc0a1a22f226b7e890de03de9ed
#
_entry.id   e0285bc0a1a22f226b7e890de03de9ed
#
_cell.length_a   1.000
_cell.length_b   1.000
_cell.length_c   1.000
_cell.angle_alpha   90.00
_cell.angle_beta   90.00
_cell.angle_gamma   90.00
#
_symmetry.space_group_name_H-M   'P 1'
#
loop_
_entity.id
_entity.type
_entity.pdbx_description
1 polymer ?
#
loop_
_entity_poly.entity_id
_entity_poly.type
_entity_poly.pdbx_seq_one_letter_code
_entity_poly.pdbx_strand_id
1 'polypeptide(L)'
;EQLVQAGLIREKEDIYFLSIEELQEVVRTHTLDYQIIVKRKEEHKTNEKLSPPRIITSDGEIIAGKYKRENIPAGAIVGLPVSSGLIEGRARVILNMEEADLEEGDILVTSFTDPSWTPLFVAIKGLVTEVGGLMTHGAVIAREYGLPAVVGVENATKVIKDGQRIRVHGTEGYVEIL
;
A
#
# COMPACT_ATOMS: atom_id res chain seq x y z
N GLU A 1 24.04 17.13 4.59
CA GLU A 1 24.36 18.53 4.93
C GLU A 1 25.61 19.04 4.22
N GLN A 2 26.75 18.34 4.29
CA GLN A 2 28.02 18.77 3.66
C GLN A 2 27.88 19.03 2.16
N LEU A 3 27.15 18.19 1.42
CA LEU A 3 26.93 18.37 -0.02
C LEU A 3 26.06 19.59 -0.34
N VAL A 4 25.10 19.92 0.53
CA VAL A 4 24.30 21.14 0.41
C VAL A 4 25.16 22.37 0.67
N GLN A 5 25.98 22.35 1.72
CA GLN A 5 26.92 23.45 2.05
C GLN A 5 27.96 23.67 0.95
N ALA A 6 28.38 22.59 0.28
CA ALA A 6 29.29 22.65 -0.85
C ALA A 6 28.61 23.11 -2.17
N GLY A 7 27.27 23.30 -2.16
CA GLY A 7 26.50 23.71 -3.34
C GLY A 7 26.38 22.63 -4.42
N LEU A 8 26.67 21.37 -4.08
CA LEU A 8 26.62 20.25 -5.03
C LEU A 8 25.17 19.73 -5.18
N ILE A 9 24.38 19.76 -4.12
CA ILE A 9 22.94 19.49 -4.12
C ILE A 9 22.19 20.66 -3.48
N ARG A 10 20.91 20.84 -3.77
CA ARG A 10 20.10 21.97 -3.28
C ARG A 10 19.43 21.68 -1.93
N GLU A 11 19.00 20.46 -1.74
CA GLU A 11 18.33 19.98 -0.51
C GLU A 11 18.85 18.59 -0.13
N LYS A 12 18.65 18.19 1.11
CA LYS A 12 19.18 16.91 1.62
C LYS A 12 18.63 15.70 0.88
N GLU A 13 17.37 15.79 0.49
CA GLU A 13 16.60 14.77 -0.19
C GLU A 13 17.11 14.49 -1.60
N ASP A 14 17.84 15.41 -2.20
CA ASP A 14 18.47 15.23 -3.53
C ASP A 14 19.39 14.01 -3.57
N ILE A 15 19.97 13.63 -2.44
CA ILE A 15 20.89 12.50 -2.33
C ILE A 15 20.22 11.17 -2.74
N TYR A 16 18.91 11.05 -2.55
CA TYR A 16 18.14 9.84 -2.88
C TYR A 16 17.92 9.66 -4.39
N PHE A 17 18.23 10.69 -5.17
CA PHE A 17 18.19 10.66 -6.63
C PHE A 17 19.53 10.36 -7.28
N LEU A 18 20.56 10.01 -6.47
CA LEU A 18 21.89 9.58 -6.94
C LEU A 18 22.07 8.08 -6.66
N SER A 19 22.73 7.36 -7.57
CA SER A 19 23.21 6.02 -7.25
C SER A 19 24.40 6.10 -6.26
N ILE A 20 24.74 4.96 -5.64
CA ILE A 20 25.88 4.89 -4.71
C ILE A 20 27.16 5.27 -5.44
N GLU A 21 27.35 4.80 -6.67
CA GLU A 21 28.55 5.08 -7.49
C GLU A 21 28.62 6.57 -7.85
N GLU A 22 27.51 7.18 -8.25
CA GLU A 22 27.44 8.62 -8.52
C GLU A 22 27.74 9.44 -7.28
N LEU A 23 27.18 9.04 -6.13
CA LEU A 23 27.46 9.72 -4.86
C LEU A 23 28.95 9.62 -4.47
N GLN A 24 29.57 8.45 -4.64
CA GLN A 24 31.00 8.27 -4.42
C GLN A 24 31.83 9.18 -5.35
N GLU A 25 31.43 9.29 -6.61
CA GLU A 25 32.11 10.18 -7.58
C GLU A 25 31.94 11.63 -7.20
N VAL A 26 30.74 12.06 -6.81
CA VAL A 26 30.47 13.43 -6.33
C VAL A 26 31.32 13.77 -5.10
N VAL A 27 31.46 12.85 -4.16
CA VAL A 27 32.30 13.05 -2.97
C VAL A 27 33.77 13.13 -3.35
N ARG A 28 34.23 12.35 -4.32
CA ARG A 28 35.63 12.31 -4.77
C ARG A 28 36.03 13.53 -5.60
N THR A 29 35.13 13.95 -6.52
CA THR A 29 35.45 14.99 -7.51
C THR A 29 34.92 16.36 -7.15
N HIS A 30 33.97 16.47 -6.21
CA HIS A 30 33.23 17.68 -5.87
C HIS A 30 32.51 18.28 -7.10
N THR A 31 32.10 17.43 -8.04
CA THR A 31 31.34 17.83 -9.24
C THR A 31 30.09 17.01 -9.38
N LEU A 32 29.00 17.65 -9.79
CA LEU A 32 27.71 16.99 -10.06
C LEU A 32 27.00 17.71 -11.20
N ASP A 33 26.55 16.96 -12.20
CA ASP A 33 25.55 17.46 -13.13
C ASP A 33 24.17 17.38 -12.46
N TYR A 34 23.71 18.50 -11.92
CA TYR A 34 22.44 18.59 -11.21
C TYR A 34 21.21 18.22 -12.08
N GLN A 35 21.34 18.24 -13.42
CA GLN A 35 20.26 17.85 -14.33
C GLN A 35 19.86 16.38 -14.17
N ILE A 36 20.78 15.52 -13.72
CA ILE A 36 20.48 14.13 -13.40
C ILE A 36 19.41 14.04 -12.31
N ILE A 37 19.56 14.83 -11.24
CA ILE A 37 18.59 14.89 -10.13
C ILE A 37 17.26 15.44 -10.61
N VAL A 38 17.26 16.54 -11.38
CA VAL A 38 16.03 17.15 -11.90
C VAL A 38 15.25 16.15 -12.72
N LYS A 39 15.91 15.47 -13.66
CA LYS A 39 15.28 14.45 -14.51
C LYS A 39 14.66 13.31 -13.67
N ARG A 40 15.39 12.78 -12.70
CA ARG A 40 14.92 11.67 -11.85
C ARG A 40 13.78 12.08 -10.93
N LYS A 41 13.76 13.32 -10.45
CA LYS A 41 12.61 13.87 -9.70
C LYS A 41 11.35 13.96 -10.57
N GLU A 42 11.48 14.35 -11.82
CA GLU A 42 10.35 14.40 -12.77
C GLU A 42 9.85 13.00 -13.11
N GLU A 43 10.77 12.06 -13.35
CA GLU A 43 10.43 10.66 -13.57
C GLU A 43 9.72 10.07 -12.33
N HIS A 44 10.21 10.34 -11.13
CA HIS A 44 9.59 9.90 -9.89
C HIS A 44 8.16 10.42 -9.75
N LYS A 45 7.93 11.73 -9.94
CA LYS A 45 6.58 12.31 -9.91
C LYS A 45 5.63 11.70 -10.94
N THR A 46 6.16 11.26 -12.07
CA THR A 46 5.37 10.57 -13.09
C THR A 46 5.04 9.15 -12.65
N ASN A 47 6.02 8.46 -12.08
CA ASN A 47 5.88 7.08 -11.61
C ASN A 47 4.95 6.96 -10.40
N GLU A 48 4.91 7.96 -9.51
CA GLU A 48 3.96 8.00 -8.38
C GLU A 48 2.49 7.91 -8.82
N LYS A 49 2.18 8.33 -10.05
CA LYS A 49 0.82 8.26 -10.60
C LYS A 49 0.47 6.90 -11.19
N LEU A 50 1.46 6.04 -11.36
CA LEU A 50 1.29 4.70 -11.92
C LEU A 50 0.89 3.71 -10.83
N SER A 51 0.04 2.75 -11.19
CA SER A 51 -0.24 1.59 -10.34
C SER A 51 0.67 0.45 -10.77
N PRO A 52 1.67 0.06 -9.95
CA PRO A 52 2.58 -1.01 -10.34
C PRO A 52 1.83 -2.35 -10.43
N PRO A 53 2.22 -3.23 -11.34
CA PRO A 53 1.70 -4.59 -11.38
C PRO A 53 2.14 -5.36 -10.12
N ARG A 54 1.34 -6.35 -9.71
CA ARG A 54 1.63 -7.13 -8.49
C ARG A 54 2.87 -7.99 -8.61
N ILE A 55 3.11 -8.55 -9.79
CA ILE A 55 4.22 -9.45 -10.05
C ILE A 55 4.87 -9.03 -11.37
N ILE A 56 6.18 -8.81 -11.31
CA ILE A 56 7.05 -8.63 -12.46
C ILE A 56 8.12 -9.71 -12.36
N THR A 57 8.29 -10.51 -13.41
CA THR A 57 9.33 -11.52 -13.47
C THR A 57 10.69 -10.88 -13.78
N SER A 58 11.78 -11.62 -13.61
CA SER A 58 13.14 -11.11 -13.85
C SER A 58 13.40 -10.73 -15.31
N ASP A 59 12.64 -11.28 -16.25
CA ASP A 59 12.65 -10.98 -17.68
C ASP A 59 11.67 -9.87 -18.09
N GLY A 60 10.97 -9.29 -17.11
CA GLY A 60 10.09 -8.14 -17.30
C GLY A 60 8.65 -8.50 -17.68
N GLU A 61 8.27 -9.77 -17.62
CA GLU A 61 6.89 -10.18 -17.85
C GLU A 61 5.98 -9.73 -16.69
N ILE A 62 4.84 -9.14 -17.02
CA ILE A 62 3.83 -8.72 -16.06
C ILE A 62 2.79 -9.81 -15.89
N ILE A 63 2.71 -10.39 -14.70
CA ILE A 63 1.69 -11.38 -14.38
C ILE A 63 0.49 -10.64 -13.75
N ALA A 64 -0.55 -10.44 -14.55
CA ALA A 64 -1.83 -9.90 -14.12
C ALA A 64 -2.81 -11.05 -13.85
N GLY A 65 -2.80 -11.59 -12.64
CA GLY A 65 -3.77 -12.61 -12.21
C GLY A 65 -4.95 -11.96 -11.49
N LYS A 66 -6.18 -12.14 -12.00
CA LYS A 66 -7.39 -11.84 -11.23
C LYS A 66 -7.78 -13.10 -10.46
N TYR A 67 -8.08 -12.96 -9.17
CA TYR A 67 -8.69 -14.05 -8.41
C TYR A 67 -10.06 -14.35 -9.00
N LYS A 68 -10.17 -15.50 -9.71
CA LYS A 68 -11.47 -16.01 -10.16
C LYS A 68 -11.98 -16.94 -9.08
N ARG A 69 -13.16 -16.66 -8.55
CA ARG A 69 -13.87 -17.53 -7.63
C ARG A 69 -15.27 -17.78 -8.15
N GLU A 70 -15.71 -19.00 -8.07
CA GLU A 70 -17.07 -19.37 -8.38
C GLU A 70 -17.96 -19.02 -7.16
N ASN A 71 -19.21 -18.66 -7.40
CA ASN A 71 -20.22 -18.32 -6.38
C ASN A 71 -20.01 -17.01 -5.59
N ILE A 72 -19.41 -15.99 -6.21
CA ILE A 72 -19.30 -14.65 -5.62
C ILE A 72 -20.49 -13.80 -6.09
N PRO A 73 -21.14 -13.03 -5.18
CA PRO A 73 -22.20 -12.11 -5.56
C PRO A 73 -21.78 -11.13 -6.66
N ALA A 74 -22.70 -10.81 -7.56
CA ALA A 74 -22.45 -9.83 -8.60
C ALA A 74 -22.15 -8.46 -7.97
N GLY A 75 -21.05 -7.83 -8.40
CA GLY A 75 -20.60 -6.54 -7.86
C GLY A 75 -19.67 -6.64 -6.64
N ALA A 76 -19.44 -7.81 -6.06
CA ALA A 76 -18.45 -7.96 -5.00
C ALA A 76 -17.02 -7.85 -5.51
N ILE A 77 -16.14 -7.27 -4.68
CA ILE A 77 -14.73 -7.07 -4.98
C ILE A 77 -13.94 -8.22 -4.39
N VAL A 78 -13.19 -8.93 -5.22
CA VAL A 78 -12.51 -10.18 -4.85
C VAL A 78 -11.09 -9.91 -4.37
N GLY A 79 -10.68 -10.65 -3.33
CA GLY A 79 -9.32 -10.67 -2.81
C GLY A 79 -8.92 -12.05 -2.28
N LEU A 80 -7.90 -12.09 -1.46
CA LEU A 80 -7.40 -13.30 -0.81
C LEU A 80 -7.95 -13.37 0.63
N PRO A 81 -8.64 -14.45 1.04
CA PRO A 81 -9.06 -14.66 2.43
C PRO A 81 -7.83 -14.92 3.28
N VAL A 82 -7.62 -14.12 4.31
CA VAL A 82 -6.46 -14.26 5.19
C VAL A 82 -6.79 -14.41 6.66
N SER A 83 -7.99 -13.97 7.06
CA SER A 83 -8.52 -14.19 8.41
C SER A 83 -10.03 -14.38 8.32
N SER A 84 -10.51 -15.47 8.89
CA SER A 84 -11.89 -15.92 8.75
C SER A 84 -12.88 -15.01 9.48
N GLY A 85 -14.14 -15.07 9.03
CA GLY A 85 -15.26 -14.37 9.63
C GLY A 85 -16.03 -13.52 8.64
N LEU A 86 -17.12 -12.95 9.12
CA LEU A 86 -18.01 -12.05 8.40
C LEU A 86 -18.25 -10.82 9.25
N ILE A 87 -18.05 -9.65 8.71
CA ILE A 87 -18.29 -8.38 9.42
C ILE A 87 -18.90 -7.33 8.50
N GLU A 88 -19.86 -6.59 9.02
CA GLU A 88 -20.39 -5.37 8.41
C GLU A 88 -19.98 -4.16 9.23
N GLY A 89 -19.62 -3.09 8.57
CA GLY A 89 -19.23 -1.87 9.23
C GLY A 89 -19.02 -0.71 8.28
N ARG A 90 -18.65 0.42 8.86
CA ARG A 90 -18.23 1.60 8.13
C ARG A 90 -16.81 1.42 7.63
N ALA A 91 -16.58 1.58 6.33
CA ALA A 91 -15.25 1.61 5.75
C ALA A 91 -14.55 2.92 6.10
N ARG A 92 -13.32 2.84 6.59
CA ARG A 92 -12.43 3.97 6.72
C ARG A 92 -11.24 3.77 5.78
N VAL A 93 -11.21 4.61 4.75
CA VAL A 93 -10.16 4.58 3.73
C VAL A 93 -9.00 5.45 4.20
N ILE A 94 -7.95 4.81 4.71
CA ILE A 94 -6.79 5.48 5.29
C ILE A 94 -5.55 5.14 4.48
N LEU A 95 -4.92 6.13 3.88
CA LEU A 95 -3.70 5.97 3.08
C LEU A 95 -2.45 6.35 3.87
N ASN A 96 -2.60 7.21 4.87
CA ASN A 96 -1.54 7.64 5.76
C ASN A 96 -1.97 7.38 7.22
N MET A 97 -1.15 6.64 7.97
CA MET A 97 -1.44 6.31 9.36
C MET A 97 -1.58 7.56 10.26
N GLU A 98 -0.85 8.64 9.96
CA GLU A 98 -0.91 9.89 10.73
C GLU A 98 -2.28 10.59 10.65
N GLU A 99 -3.04 10.29 9.59
CA GLU A 99 -4.39 10.84 9.35
C GLU A 99 -5.49 9.89 9.84
N ALA A 100 -5.12 8.80 10.54
CA ALA A 100 -6.07 7.79 10.97
C ALA A 100 -7.00 8.33 12.05
N ASP A 101 -8.28 8.47 11.70
CA ASP A 101 -9.39 8.78 12.57
C ASP A 101 -10.37 7.58 12.57
N LEU A 102 -10.12 6.62 13.48
CA LEU A 102 -10.86 5.37 13.58
C LEU A 102 -11.73 5.35 14.82
N GLU A 103 -12.97 4.93 14.64
CA GLU A 103 -13.89 4.63 15.74
C GLU A 103 -13.98 3.11 15.94
N GLU A 104 -14.39 2.71 17.14
CA GLU A 104 -14.62 1.30 17.45
C GLU A 104 -15.67 0.70 16.52
N GLY A 105 -15.30 -0.36 15.81
CA GLY A 105 -16.21 -1.04 14.88
C GLY A 105 -16.00 -0.68 13.42
N ASP A 106 -15.08 0.21 13.11
CA ASP A 106 -14.71 0.54 11.74
C ASP A 106 -14.01 -0.62 11.03
N ILE A 107 -14.10 -0.64 9.72
CA ILE A 107 -13.35 -1.53 8.84
C ILE A 107 -12.26 -0.71 8.14
N LEU A 108 -11.01 -1.04 8.42
CA LEU A 108 -9.88 -0.37 7.79
C LEU A 108 -9.73 -0.82 6.33
N VAL A 109 -9.72 0.14 5.43
CA VAL A 109 -9.42 -0.05 4.00
C VAL A 109 -8.18 0.76 3.67
N THR A 110 -7.11 0.09 3.23
CA THR A 110 -5.83 0.76 2.94
C THR A 110 -5.08 0.07 1.80
N SER A 111 -4.04 0.72 1.29
CA SER A 111 -3.21 0.12 0.24
C SER A 111 -2.39 -1.05 0.79
N PHE A 112 -1.75 -0.88 1.93
CA PHE A 112 -0.95 -1.90 2.63
C PHE A 112 -0.82 -1.52 4.11
N THR A 113 -0.31 -2.46 4.92
CA THR A 113 0.05 -2.19 6.31
C THR A 113 1.46 -2.68 6.62
N ASP A 114 2.11 -1.99 7.53
CA ASP A 114 3.41 -2.36 8.10
C ASP A 114 3.33 -2.38 9.65
N PRO A 115 4.39 -2.74 10.37
CA PRO A 115 4.37 -2.81 11.84
C PRO A 115 3.96 -1.53 12.57
N SER A 116 4.11 -0.36 11.97
CA SER A 116 3.68 0.91 12.58
C SER A 116 2.15 1.02 12.70
N TRP A 117 1.40 0.29 11.88
CA TRP A 117 -0.06 0.25 11.88
C TRP A 117 -0.66 -0.60 13.00
N THR A 118 0.16 -1.39 13.72
CA THR A 118 -0.31 -2.32 14.76
C THR A 118 -1.25 -1.67 15.79
N PRO A 119 -1.03 -0.45 16.28
CA PRO A 119 -1.94 0.18 17.24
C PRO A 119 -3.37 0.37 16.71
N LEU A 120 -3.55 0.54 15.41
CA LEU A 120 -4.86 0.76 14.80
C LEU A 120 -5.73 -0.52 14.78
N PHE A 121 -5.10 -1.69 14.81
CA PHE A 121 -5.82 -2.97 14.78
C PHE A 121 -6.68 -3.23 16.02
N VAL A 122 -6.42 -2.54 17.12
CA VAL A 122 -7.22 -2.64 18.35
C VAL A 122 -8.57 -1.96 18.21
N ALA A 123 -8.66 -0.92 17.38
CA ALA A 123 -9.88 -0.13 17.18
C ALA A 123 -10.79 -0.67 16.07
N ILE A 124 -10.24 -1.42 15.11
CA ILE A 124 -10.99 -1.91 13.95
C ILE A 124 -11.66 -3.27 14.21
N LYS A 125 -12.67 -3.59 13.40
CA LYS A 125 -13.35 -4.90 13.41
C LYS A 125 -13.15 -5.70 12.11
N GLY A 126 -12.50 -5.14 11.11
CA GLY A 126 -12.18 -5.81 9.86
C GLY A 126 -11.09 -5.10 9.09
N LEU A 127 -10.46 -5.81 8.15
CA LEU A 127 -9.35 -5.29 7.36
C LEU A 127 -9.54 -5.63 5.87
N VAL A 128 -9.31 -4.63 5.03
CA VAL A 128 -9.21 -4.76 3.57
C VAL A 128 -7.95 -4.07 3.09
N THR A 129 -7.08 -4.77 2.35
CA THR A 129 -5.88 -4.16 1.76
C THR A 129 -5.77 -4.43 0.25
N GLU A 130 -5.23 -3.47 -0.50
CA GLU A 130 -4.99 -3.64 -1.93
C GLU A 130 -3.83 -4.59 -2.21
N VAL A 131 -2.77 -4.47 -1.42
CA VAL A 131 -1.58 -5.29 -1.52
C VAL A 131 -1.49 -6.19 -0.30
N GLY A 132 -1.19 -7.46 -0.52
CA GLY A 132 -1.01 -8.39 0.57
C GLY A 132 -1.08 -9.84 0.12
N GLY A 133 -0.68 -10.72 1.01
CA GLY A 133 -0.70 -12.16 0.88
C GLY A 133 -0.85 -12.83 2.23
N LEU A 134 -0.85 -14.16 2.27
CA LEU A 134 -1.09 -14.94 3.48
C LEU A 134 -0.13 -14.65 4.65
N MET A 135 1.08 -14.18 4.33
CA MET A 135 2.15 -13.95 5.31
C MET A 135 2.54 -12.47 5.44
N THR A 136 1.73 -11.56 4.88
CA THR A 136 1.97 -10.12 5.06
C THR A 136 1.60 -9.67 6.47
N HIS A 137 2.18 -8.56 6.93
CA HIS A 137 1.94 -8.00 8.27
C HIS A 137 0.45 -7.93 8.61
N GLY A 138 -0.36 -7.27 7.77
CA GLY A 138 -1.80 -7.15 8.01
C GLY A 138 -2.53 -8.49 8.12
N ALA A 139 -2.14 -9.48 7.31
CA ALA A 139 -2.74 -10.81 7.37
C ALA A 139 -2.39 -11.56 8.66
N VAL A 140 -1.16 -11.45 9.13
CA VAL A 140 -0.71 -12.06 10.40
C VAL A 140 -1.43 -11.42 11.58
N ILE A 141 -1.39 -10.10 11.66
CA ILE A 141 -2.03 -9.36 12.77
C ILE A 141 -3.56 -9.56 12.76
N ALA A 142 -4.22 -9.55 11.60
CA ALA A 142 -5.66 -9.81 11.53
C ALA A 142 -6.01 -11.18 12.11
N ARG A 143 -5.22 -12.23 11.86
CA ARG A 143 -5.43 -13.55 12.47
C ARG A 143 -5.20 -13.55 13.98
N GLU A 144 -4.17 -12.88 14.47
CA GLU A 144 -3.86 -12.79 15.89
C GLU A 144 -4.98 -12.09 16.67
N TYR A 145 -5.59 -11.06 16.08
CA TYR A 145 -6.71 -10.33 16.68
C TYR A 145 -8.09 -10.90 16.33
N GLY A 146 -8.17 -11.93 15.48
CA GLY A 146 -9.43 -12.53 15.05
C GLY A 146 -10.29 -11.61 14.19
N LEU A 147 -9.69 -10.68 13.47
CA LEU A 147 -10.38 -9.72 12.60
C LEU A 147 -10.67 -10.38 11.24
N PRO A 148 -11.91 -10.38 10.74
CA PRO A 148 -12.19 -10.77 9.35
C PRO A 148 -11.39 -9.91 8.39
N ALA A 149 -10.61 -10.55 7.48
CA ALA A 149 -9.71 -9.81 6.62
C ALA A 149 -9.63 -10.41 5.21
N VAL A 150 -9.62 -9.49 4.23
CA VAL A 150 -9.41 -9.78 2.81
C VAL A 150 -8.29 -8.89 2.31
N VAL A 151 -7.22 -9.47 1.79
CA VAL A 151 -6.08 -8.74 1.24
C VAL A 151 -5.98 -8.94 -0.27
N GLY A 152 -5.18 -8.12 -0.92
CA GLY A 152 -5.04 -8.22 -2.37
C GLY A 152 -6.29 -7.79 -3.14
N VAL A 153 -7.11 -6.95 -2.58
CA VAL A 153 -8.35 -6.42 -3.19
C VAL A 153 -7.97 -5.27 -4.11
N GLU A 154 -7.96 -5.54 -5.41
CA GLU A 154 -7.48 -4.58 -6.41
C GLU A 154 -8.29 -3.27 -6.40
N ASN A 155 -7.61 -2.14 -6.30
CA ASN A 155 -8.19 -0.80 -6.25
C ASN A 155 -9.21 -0.57 -5.11
N ALA A 156 -9.12 -1.30 -4.00
CA ALA A 156 -10.06 -1.17 -2.89
C ALA A 156 -10.20 0.27 -2.41
N THR A 157 -9.10 1.01 -2.27
CA THR A 157 -9.09 2.40 -1.80
C THR A 157 -9.71 3.39 -2.78
N LYS A 158 -9.86 3.00 -4.06
CA LYS A 158 -10.51 3.81 -5.11
C LYS A 158 -11.98 3.47 -5.28
N VAL A 159 -12.32 2.19 -5.13
CA VAL A 159 -13.69 1.66 -5.35
C VAL A 159 -14.54 1.84 -4.10
N ILE A 160 -14.01 1.54 -2.94
CA ILE A 160 -14.67 1.75 -1.64
C ILE A 160 -14.43 3.20 -1.23
N LYS A 161 -15.52 3.92 -0.91
CA LYS A 161 -15.42 5.31 -0.45
C LYS A 161 -15.35 5.37 1.08
N ASP A 162 -14.62 6.35 1.60
CA ASP A 162 -14.58 6.60 3.04
C ASP A 162 -15.98 6.84 3.59
N GLY A 163 -16.28 6.26 4.74
CA GLY A 163 -17.61 6.31 5.37
C GLY A 163 -18.67 5.37 4.76
N GLN A 164 -18.37 4.67 3.68
CA GLN A 164 -19.30 3.75 3.01
C GLN A 164 -19.52 2.49 3.85
N ARG A 165 -20.75 1.96 3.86
CA ARG A 165 -21.03 0.69 4.52
C ARG A 165 -20.60 -0.47 3.65
N ILE A 166 -19.80 -1.38 4.21
CA ILE A 166 -19.30 -2.56 3.51
C ILE A 166 -19.49 -3.81 4.38
N ARG A 167 -19.44 -4.96 3.70
CA ARG A 167 -19.43 -6.29 4.32
C ARG A 167 -18.17 -7.04 3.86
N VAL A 168 -17.35 -7.48 4.81
CA VAL A 168 -16.12 -8.23 4.56
C VAL A 168 -16.33 -9.71 4.83
N HIS A 169 -16.20 -10.53 3.79
CA HIS A 169 -16.24 -11.99 3.87
C HIS A 169 -14.80 -12.54 3.98
N GLY A 170 -14.25 -12.48 5.18
CA GLY A 170 -12.88 -12.91 5.45
C GLY A 170 -12.64 -14.40 5.21
N THR A 171 -13.68 -15.25 5.35
CA THR A 171 -13.62 -16.69 5.05
C THR A 171 -13.60 -16.96 3.54
N GLU A 172 -14.39 -16.23 2.77
CA GLU A 172 -14.61 -16.47 1.34
C GLU A 172 -13.76 -15.55 0.45
N GLY A 173 -13.21 -14.49 1.01
CA GLY A 173 -12.23 -13.61 0.35
C GLY A 173 -12.83 -12.63 -0.64
N TYR A 174 -13.93 -11.98 -0.28
CA TYR A 174 -14.50 -10.87 -1.05
C TYR A 174 -15.11 -9.80 -0.15
N VAL A 175 -15.40 -8.66 -0.74
CA VAL A 175 -16.01 -7.51 -0.07
C VAL A 175 -17.23 -7.05 -0.86
N GLU A 176 -18.33 -6.81 -0.19
CA GLU A 176 -19.56 -6.22 -0.75
C GLU A 176 -19.69 -4.77 -0.30
N ILE A 177 -20.10 -3.91 -1.22
CA ILE A 177 -20.53 -2.55 -0.93
C ILE A 177 -22.04 -2.57 -0.73
N LEU A 178 -22.51 -2.07 0.42
CA LEU A 178 -23.91 -2.14 0.85
C LEU A 178 -24.67 -0.84 0.52
#